data_2ebf53e9901c1eaacc75a8805801a2e6
#
_entry.id   2ebf53e9901c1eaacc75a8805801a2e6
#
_cell.length_a   1.000
_cell.length_b   1.000
_cell.length_c   1.000
_cell.angle_alpha   90.00
_cell.angle_beta   90.00
_cell.angle_gamma   90.00
#
_symmetry.space_group_name_H-M   'P 1'
#
loop_
_entity.id
_entity.type
_entity.pdbx_description
1 polymer ?
#
loop_
_entity_poly.entity_id
_entity_poly.type
_entity_poly.pdbx_seq_one_letter_code
_entity_poly.pdbx_strand_id
1 'polypeptide(L)'
;MKKSILISLVAVISVWTALALCTFLPDKASYDAERRTLAQLPKLTATSVLNGSFMSAFETYTQDQFPLRDAFRSVKSFVALKLLRQNDNNGLYMVDGQIAKLDYPVNMDSLTYALARLNGVYQSCFADTNAKLYLAIVPDKGYYLAEANGYPAMDYDELIGTMCRGLPNARYIDLTDTLSKDSFYRTDPHCKQESFVESARALAVGMGADEDFSGEFERMTALTTFYGAYYGQLALPIAAEKLDYLTNAALDQCVTWNLETDV
;
A
#
# COMPACT_ATOMS: atom_id res chain seq x y z
N MET A 1 -5.79 51.51 -0.18
CA MET A 1 -4.62 50.63 -0.38
C MET A 1 -3.86 50.33 0.91
N LYS A 2 -3.38 51.31 1.71
CA LYS A 2 -2.63 51.06 2.93
C LYS A 2 -3.33 50.21 4.00
N LYS A 3 -4.67 50.40 4.24
CA LYS A 3 -5.40 49.60 5.25
C LYS A 3 -5.55 48.12 4.82
N SER A 4 -5.75 47.82 3.56
CA SER A 4 -5.83 46.45 3.04
C SER A 4 -4.51 45.71 3.17
N ILE A 5 -3.38 46.39 2.87
CA ILE A 5 -2.05 45.80 3.00
C ILE A 5 -1.75 45.49 4.50
N LEU A 6 -2.14 46.40 5.39
CA LEU A 6 -1.93 46.18 6.83
C LEU A 6 -2.74 45.00 7.36
N ILE A 7 -4.01 44.90 6.94
CA ILE A 7 -4.88 43.74 7.29
C ILE A 7 -4.27 42.43 6.78
N SER A 8 -3.82 42.39 5.53
CA SER A 8 -3.18 41.20 4.98
C SER A 8 -1.89 40.83 5.72
N LEU A 9 -1.06 41.81 6.05
CA LEU A 9 0.15 41.58 6.80
C LEU A 9 -0.11 41.06 8.22
N VAL A 10 -1.07 41.61 8.93
CA VAL A 10 -1.50 41.13 10.25
C VAL A 10 -2.03 39.72 10.16
N ALA A 11 -2.87 39.41 9.17
CA ALA A 11 -3.39 38.07 8.97
C ALA A 11 -2.25 37.03 8.71
N VAL A 12 -1.31 37.36 7.85
CA VAL A 12 -0.15 36.49 7.58
C VAL A 12 0.69 36.28 8.85
N ILE A 13 1.04 37.36 9.59
CA ILE A 13 1.79 37.26 10.82
C ILE A 13 1.03 36.41 11.85
N SER A 14 -0.27 36.61 11.99
CA SER A 14 -1.11 35.83 12.94
C SER A 14 -1.09 34.34 12.62
N VAL A 15 -1.22 33.98 11.34
CA VAL A 15 -1.12 32.56 10.90
C VAL A 15 0.26 31.98 11.21
N TRP A 16 1.34 32.70 10.87
CA TRP A 16 2.69 32.24 11.15
C TRP A 16 2.96 32.11 12.66
N THR A 17 2.46 33.06 13.46
CA THR A 17 2.60 32.99 14.92
C THR A 17 1.83 31.78 15.48
N ALA A 18 0.61 31.53 15.01
CA ALA A 18 -0.19 30.38 15.43
C ALA A 18 0.53 29.05 15.06
N LEU A 19 1.04 28.95 13.85
CA LEU A 19 1.81 27.75 13.42
C LEU A 19 3.09 27.58 14.27
N ALA A 20 3.82 28.66 14.53
CA ALA A 20 5.01 28.63 15.39
C ALA A 20 4.68 28.21 16.83
N LEU A 21 3.57 28.67 17.40
CA LEU A 21 3.13 28.22 18.72
C LEU A 21 2.76 26.76 18.76
N CYS A 22 2.20 26.21 17.68
CA CYS A 22 1.89 24.79 17.58
C CYS A 22 3.15 23.89 17.57
N THR A 23 4.33 24.41 17.22
CA THR A 23 5.59 23.63 17.29
C THR A 23 6.04 23.33 18.72
N PHE A 24 5.44 23.98 19.73
CA PHE A 24 5.67 23.66 21.14
C PHE A 24 4.74 22.57 21.68
N LEU A 25 3.82 22.04 20.85
CA LEU A 25 3.03 20.87 21.23
C LEU A 25 3.95 19.64 21.29
N PRO A 26 3.64 18.68 22.17
CA PRO A 26 4.44 17.47 22.26
C PRO A 26 4.41 16.68 20.94
N ASP A 27 5.58 16.17 20.56
CA ASP A 27 5.75 15.35 19.37
C ASP A 27 4.91 14.06 19.43
N LYS A 28 4.33 13.70 18.32
CA LYS A 28 3.65 12.41 18.17
C LYS A 28 4.67 11.32 17.84
N ALA A 29 4.59 10.17 18.51
CA ALA A 29 5.49 9.05 18.27
C ALA A 29 5.11 8.25 17.01
N SER A 30 3.80 8.07 16.76
CA SER A 30 3.26 7.30 15.64
C SER A 30 2.04 7.98 15.05
N TYR A 31 1.69 7.53 13.84
CA TYR A 31 0.46 7.94 13.18
C TYR A 31 -0.29 6.70 12.68
N ASP A 32 -1.37 6.37 13.35
CA ASP A 32 -2.12 5.13 13.13
C ASP A 32 -2.73 5.03 11.72
N ALA A 33 -3.17 6.16 11.16
CA ALA A 33 -3.74 6.18 9.82
C ALA A 33 -2.73 5.87 8.70
N GLU A 34 -1.43 6.11 8.93
CA GLU A 34 -0.35 5.73 8.01
C GLU A 34 0.40 4.47 8.47
N ARG A 35 0.08 3.96 9.65
CA ARG A 35 0.71 2.77 10.28
C ARG A 35 2.23 2.87 10.30
N ARG A 36 2.74 4.03 10.68
CA ARG A 36 4.17 4.27 10.77
C ARG A 36 4.55 5.09 12.00
N THR A 37 5.78 4.95 12.41
CA THR A 37 6.42 5.86 13.35
C THR A 37 6.70 7.19 12.67
N LEU A 38 6.52 8.29 13.43
CA LEU A 38 6.85 9.63 12.96
C LEU A 38 8.29 9.99 13.33
N ALA A 39 8.93 10.78 12.47
CA ALA A 39 10.27 11.26 12.75
C ALA A 39 10.28 12.11 14.03
N GLN A 40 11.25 11.85 14.87
CA GLN A 40 11.50 12.61 16.11
C GLN A 40 12.61 13.61 15.89
N LEU A 41 12.70 14.62 16.76
CA LEU A 41 13.73 15.66 16.67
C LEU A 41 15.13 15.04 16.62
N PRO A 42 15.88 15.25 15.52
CA PRO A 42 17.19 14.65 15.38
C PRO A 42 18.22 15.25 16.34
N LYS A 43 19.15 14.43 16.79
CA LYS A 43 20.26 14.90 17.64
C LYS A 43 21.21 15.78 16.83
N LEU A 44 21.45 17.00 17.33
CA LEU A 44 22.42 17.91 16.76
C LEU A 44 23.83 17.48 17.16
N THR A 45 24.65 17.09 16.19
CA THR A 45 26.07 16.76 16.39
C THR A 45 26.91 17.44 15.31
N ALA A 46 28.18 17.71 15.59
CA ALA A 46 29.08 18.33 14.60
C ALA A 46 29.13 17.46 13.31
N THR A 47 29.21 16.14 13.45
CA THR A 47 29.26 15.20 12.31
C THR A 47 27.97 15.26 11.48
N SER A 48 26.80 15.27 12.13
CA SER A 48 25.51 15.27 11.40
C SER A 48 25.25 16.59 10.67
N VAL A 49 25.79 17.69 11.19
CA VAL A 49 25.72 19.00 10.52
C VAL A 49 26.67 19.05 9.32
N LEU A 50 27.93 18.63 9.51
CA LEU A 50 28.94 18.71 8.45
C LEU A 50 28.64 17.78 7.25
N ASN A 51 28.04 16.61 7.49
CA ASN A 51 27.66 15.68 6.44
C ASN A 51 26.25 15.89 5.89
N GLY A 52 25.50 16.88 6.39
CA GLY A 52 24.16 17.25 5.95
C GLY A 52 23.04 16.35 6.47
N SER A 53 23.34 15.27 7.20
CA SER A 53 22.32 14.32 7.67
C SER A 53 21.34 14.94 8.68
N PHE A 54 21.81 15.91 9.50
CA PHE A 54 20.94 16.65 10.40
C PHE A 54 19.85 17.41 9.63
N MET A 55 20.21 18.12 8.56
CA MET A 55 19.24 18.91 7.79
C MET A 55 18.16 18.04 7.15
N SER A 56 18.56 16.91 6.56
CA SER A 56 17.61 15.95 5.98
C SER A 56 16.69 15.34 7.04
N ALA A 57 17.23 14.93 8.18
CA ALA A 57 16.43 14.39 9.29
C ALA A 57 15.52 15.45 9.92
N PHE A 58 15.98 16.69 10.03
CA PHE A 58 15.19 17.81 10.55
C PHE A 58 14.04 18.18 9.60
N GLU A 59 14.29 18.15 8.28
CA GLU A 59 13.23 18.35 7.29
C GLU A 59 12.12 17.28 7.42
N THR A 60 12.50 16.02 7.52
CA THR A 60 11.55 14.92 7.74
C THR A 60 10.77 15.11 9.04
N TYR A 61 11.46 15.44 10.13
CA TYR A 61 10.83 15.74 11.42
C TYR A 61 9.80 16.87 11.30
N THR A 62 10.16 18.01 10.71
CA THR A 62 9.25 19.15 10.56
C THR A 62 8.03 18.82 9.69
N GLN A 63 8.18 17.98 8.67
CA GLN A 63 7.07 17.52 7.84
C GLN A 63 6.13 16.59 8.63
N ASP A 64 6.67 15.69 9.44
CA ASP A 64 5.89 14.73 10.21
C ASP A 64 5.16 15.38 11.39
N GLN A 65 5.82 16.31 12.09
CA GLN A 65 5.27 16.99 13.25
C GLN A 65 4.53 18.29 12.91
N PHE A 66 4.37 18.59 11.60
CA PHE A 66 3.73 19.84 11.18
C PHE A 66 2.31 19.97 11.74
N PRO A 67 1.97 21.11 12.36
CA PRO A 67 0.64 21.34 12.92
C PRO A 67 -0.45 21.23 11.84
N LEU A 68 -1.55 20.53 12.15
CA LEU A 68 -2.65 20.32 11.22
C LEU A 68 -2.25 19.62 9.91
N ARG A 69 -1.11 18.87 9.92
CA ARG A 69 -0.60 18.14 8.75
C ARG A 69 -1.69 17.42 7.96
N ASP A 70 -2.58 16.70 8.66
CA ASP A 70 -3.63 15.92 8.01
C ASP A 70 -4.69 16.79 7.35
N ALA A 71 -5.04 17.92 7.96
CA ALA A 71 -5.99 18.87 7.37
C ALA A 71 -5.41 19.48 6.08
N PHE A 72 -4.14 19.88 6.07
CA PHE A 72 -3.49 20.40 4.86
C PHE A 72 -3.38 19.34 3.77
N ARG A 73 -3.08 18.09 4.13
CA ARG A 73 -3.04 16.99 3.17
C ARG A 73 -4.42 16.68 2.59
N SER A 74 -5.48 16.70 3.44
CA SER A 74 -6.86 16.54 2.98
C SER A 74 -7.27 17.64 2.01
N VAL A 75 -6.94 18.90 2.30
CA VAL A 75 -7.19 20.04 1.40
C VAL A 75 -6.43 19.84 0.09
N LYS A 76 -5.15 19.48 0.13
CA LYS A 76 -4.35 19.19 -1.07
C LYS A 76 -5.02 18.11 -1.93
N SER A 77 -5.39 16.99 -1.31
CA SER A 77 -6.02 15.86 -2.02
C SER A 77 -7.38 16.24 -2.61
N PHE A 78 -8.20 17.00 -1.86
CA PHE A 78 -9.47 17.51 -2.35
C PHE A 78 -9.29 18.43 -3.55
N VAL A 79 -8.37 19.39 -3.46
CA VAL A 79 -8.07 20.31 -4.56
C VAL A 79 -7.58 19.55 -5.78
N ALA A 80 -6.60 18.65 -5.62
CA ALA A 80 -6.05 17.89 -6.73
C ALA A 80 -7.12 17.04 -7.43
N LEU A 81 -7.84 16.19 -6.67
CA LEU A 81 -8.74 15.20 -7.26
C LEU A 81 -10.14 15.73 -7.57
N LYS A 82 -10.69 16.65 -6.75
CA LYS A 82 -12.07 17.11 -6.90
C LYS A 82 -12.19 18.44 -7.63
N LEU A 83 -11.29 19.40 -7.36
CA LEU A 83 -11.34 20.73 -8.00
C LEU A 83 -10.59 20.74 -9.33
N LEU A 84 -9.33 20.30 -9.33
CA LEU A 84 -8.48 20.28 -10.53
C LEU A 84 -8.69 19.04 -11.40
N ARG A 85 -9.41 18.03 -10.89
CA ARG A 85 -9.70 16.76 -11.58
C ARG A 85 -8.43 16.09 -12.12
N GLN A 86 -7.35 16.13 -11.34
CA GLN A 86 -6.15 15.37 -11.66
C GLN A 86 -6.44 13.87 -11.57
N ASN A 87 -5.75 13.08 -12.39
CA ASN A 87 -5.92 11.62 -12.39
C ASN A 87 -5.50 11.00 -11.07
N ASP A 88 -4.54 11.58 -10.38
CA ASP A 88 -4.05 11.07 -9.12
C ASP A 88 -3.57 12.20 -8.18
N ASN A 89 -3.37 11.85 -6.90
CA ASN A 89 -2.58 12.61 -5.94
C ASN A 89 -1.59 11.67 -5.27
N ASN A 90 -0.30 11.89 -5.47
CA ASN A 90 0.80 11.03 -5.01
C ASN A 90 0.70 9.58 -5.55
N GLY A 91 0.28 9.41 -6.80
CA GLY A 91 0.11 8.10 -7.43
C GLY A 91 -1.14 7.34 -6.94
N LEU A 92 -2.03 7.96 -6.20
CA LEU A 92 -3.29 7.36 -5.74
C LEU A 92 -4.49 8.08 -6.36
N TYR A 93 -5.47 7.30 -6.79
CA TYR A 93 -6.76 7.82 -7.26
C TYR A 93 -7.92 7.20 -6.46
N MET A 94 -9.10 7.81 -6.56
CA MET A 94 -10.29 7.34 -5.88
C MET A 94 -11.45 7.22 -6.85
N VAL A 95 -12.00 6.02 -6.95
CA VAL A 95 -13.15 5.68 -7.78
C VAL A 95 -14.03 4.67 -7.06
N ASP A 96 -15.34 4.75 -7.24
CA ASP A 96 -16.34 3.87 -6.62
C ASP A 96 -16.18 3.70 -5.08
N GLY A 97 -15.68 4.74 -4.40
CA GLY A 97 -15.44 4.70 -2.96
C GLY A 97 -14.20 3.89 -2.54
N GLN A 98 -13.39 3.46 -3.50
CA GLN A 98 -12.13 2.75 -3.29
C GLN A 98 -10.93 3.63 -3.65
N ILE A 99 -9.84 3.47 -2.92
CA ILE A 99 -8.55 4.06 -3.26
C ILE A 99 -7.72 2.98 -3.96
N ALA A 100 -7.16 3.33 -5.12
CA ALA A 100 -6.25 2.47 -5.85
C ALA A 100 -4.98 3.25 -6.22
N LYS A 101 -3.91 2.53 -6.49
CA LYS A 101 -2.65 3.09 -6.95
C LYS A 101 -2.65 3.14 -8.47
N LEU A 102 -2.10 4.22 -9.01
CA LEU A 102 -1.90 4.38 -10.44
C LEU A 102 -0.57 3.74 -10.83
N ASP A 103 -0.60 2.44 -11.11
CA ASP A 103 0.57 1.68 -11.57
C ASP A 103 0.55 1.63 -13.11
N TYR A 104 1.29 2.54 -13.74
CA TYR A 104 1.41 2.67 -15.20
C TYR A 104 2.65 3.49 -15.55
N PRO A 105 3.38 3.12 -16.62
CA PRO A 105 3.32 1.86 -17.38
C PRO A 105 3.95 0.68 -16.62
N VAL A 106 3.97 -0.51 -17.25
CA VAL A 106 4.71 -1.66 -16.72
C VAL A 106 6.18 -1.28 -16.53
N ASN A 107 6.72 -1.55 -15.33
CA ASN A 107 8.11 -1.28 -15.03
C ASN A 107 9.00 -2.44 -15.49
N MET A 108 9.50 -2.35 -16.72
CA MET A 108 10.32 -3.40 -17.35
C MET A 108 11.65 -3.64 -16.65
N ASP A 109 12.25 -2.62 -16.01
CA ASP A 109 13.48 -2.78 -15.23
C ASP A 109 13.24 -3.63 -13.99
N SER A 110 12.12 -3.37 -13.29
CA SER A 110 11.70 -4.17 -12.14
C SER A 110 11.40 -5.62 -12.53
N LEU A 111 10.73 -5.86 -13.67
CA LEU A 111 10.47 -7.21 -14.17
C LEU A 111 11.77 -7.93 -14.52
N THR A 112 12.68 -7.27 -15.21
CA THR A 112 13.98 -7.83 -15.57
C THR A 112 14.78 -8.21 -14.32
N TYR A 113 14.79 -7.34 -13.32
CA TYR A 113 15.43 -7.62 -12.05
C TYR A 113 14.79 -8.81 -11.32
N ALA A 114 13.45 -8.86 -11.24
CA ALA A 114 12.72 -9.95 -10.63
C ALA A 114 13.02 -11.29 -11.32
N LEU A 115 12.97 -11.33 -12.66
CA LEU A 115 13.30 -12.51 -13.45
C LEU A 115 14.74 -13.00 -13.22
N ALA A 116 15.69 -12.08 -13.17
CA ALA A 116 17.08 -12.43 -12.88
C ALA A 116 17.23 -13.08 -11.49
N ARG A 117 16.53 -12.55 -10.48
CA ARG A 117 16.55 -13.11 -9.12
C ARG A 117 15.85 -14.46 -9.03
N LEU A 118 14.67 -14.60 -9.61
CA LEU A 118 13.91 -15.86 -9.59
C LEU A 118 14.66 -16.97 -10.34
N ASN A 119 15.23 -16.68 -11.50
CA ASN A 119 16.07 -17.63 -12.22
C ASN A 119 17.34 -17.99 -11.45
N GLY A 120 17.98 -17.03 -10.78
CA GLY A 120 19.14 -17.28 -9.91
C GLY A 120 18.81 -18.25 -8.77
N VAL A 121 17.68 -18.07 -8.11
CA VAL A 121 17.20 -18.99 -7.05
C VAL A 121 16.89 -20.37 -7.65
N TYR A 122 16.19 -20.42 -8.79
CA TYR A 122 15.91 -21.69 -9.47
C TYR A 122 17.20 -22.45 -9.77
N GLN A 123 18.17 -21.81 -10.41
CA GLN A 123 19.45 -22.44 -10.79
C GLN A 123 20.26 -22.91 -9.58
N SER A 124 20.25 -22.13 -8.50
CA SER A 124 21.05 -22.45 -7.31
C SER A 124 20.42 -23.52 -6.41
N CYS A 125 19.10 -23.63 -6.39
CA CYS A 125 18.41 -24.44 -5.39
C CYS A 125 17.57 -25.58 -5.99
N PHE A 126 17.11 -25.47 -7.24
CA PHE A 126 16.07 -26.36 -7.77
C PHE A 126 16.40 -27.02 -9.10
N ALA A 127 17.37 -26.53 -9.89
CA ALA A 127 17.65 -27.02 -11.24
C ALA A 127 18.00 -28.52 -11.30
N ASP A 128 18.70 -29.02 -10.28
CA ASP A 128 19.12 -30.42 -10.17
C ASP A 128 18.16 -31.27 -9.30
N THR A 129 16.95 -30.78 -9.06
CA THR A 129 15.95 -31.45 -8.22
C THR A 129 14.69 -31.83 -9.03
N ASN A 130 13.82 -32.65 -8.45
CA ASN A 130 12.50 -32.94 -8.98
C ASN A 130 11.42 -31.91 -8.55
N ALA A 131 11.83 -30.75 -8.05
CA ALA A 131 10.90 -29.70 -7.61
C ALA A 131 10.12 -29.15 -8.80
N LYS A 132 8.81 -28.98 -8.62
CA LYS A 132 7.93 -28.34 -9.61
C LYS A 132 7.82 -26.86 -9.26
N LEU A 133 8.03 -26.00 -10.23
CA LEU A 133 7.91 -24.57 -10.09
C LEU A 133 6.55 -24.11 -10.64
N TYR A 134 5.88 -23.27 -9.89
CA TYR A 134 4.65 -22.62 -10.30
C TYR A 134 4.78 -21.12 -10.19
N LEU A 135 4.16 -20.39 -11.10
CA LEU A 135 4.04 -18.94 -11.11
C LEU A 135 2.57 -18.57 -11.00
N ALA A 136 2.24 -17.75 -10.03
CA ALA A 136 0.94 -17.11 -9.98
C ALA A 136 1.13 -15.61 -9.71
N ILE A 137 0.35 -14.78 -10.37
CA ILE A 137 0.37 -13.32 -10.22
C ILE A 137 -0.99 -12.92 -9.68
N VAL A 138 -0.98 -12.29 -8.50
CA VAL A 138 -2.19 -11.70 -7.92
C VAL A 138 -2.32 -10.28 -8.47
N PRO A 139 -3.35 -9.99 -9.28
CA PRO A 139 -3.58 -8.63 -9.77
C PRO A 139 -3.85 -7.68 -8.61
N ASP A 140 -3.51 -6.41 -8.76
CA ASP A 140 -3.92 -5.38 -7.83
C ASP A 140 -5.33 -4.85 -8.15
N LYS A 141 -5.82 -3.92 -7.33
CA LYS A 141 -7.11 -3.26 -7.59
C LYS A 141 -7.18 -2.52 -8.92
N GLY A 142 -6.05 -2.00 -9.40
CA GLY A 142 -5.96 -1.27 -10.66
C GLY A 142 -6.41 -2.11 -11.84
N TYR A 143 -6.13 -3.40 -11.82
CA TYR A 143 -6.59 -4.36 -12.83
C TYR A 143 -8.12 -4.30 -13.05
N TYR A 144 -8.87 -4.23 -11.93
CA TYR A 144 -10.34 -4.24 -11.98
C TYR A 144 -10.98 -2.85 -12.08
N LEU A 145 -10.24 -1.78 -11.77
CA LEU A 145 -10.82 -0.45 -11.62
C LEU A 145 -10.34 0.55 -12.66
N ALA A 146 -9.08 0.46 -13.11
CA ALA A 146 -8.47 1.56 -13.85
C ALA A 146 -9.14 1.77 -15.21
N GLU A 147 -9.07 0.80 -16.09
CA GLU A 147 -9.57 0.92 -17.47
C GLU A 147 -11.08 1.21 -17.52
N ALA A 148 -11.86 0.48 -16.72
CA ALA A 148 -13.32 0.65 -16.65
C ALA A 148 -13.75 2.07 -16.23
N ASN A 149 -12.84 2.82 -15.57
CA ASN A 149 -13.10 4.18 -15.10
C ASN A 149 -12.25 5.26 -15.81
N GLY A 150 -11.58 4.90 -16.93
CA GLY A 150 -10.83 5.83 -17.76
C GLY A 150 -9.48 6.26 -17.20
N TYR A 151 -8.93 5.51 -16.24
CA TYR A 151 -7.57 5.71 -15.74
C TYR A 151 -6.57 4.92 -16.59
N PRO A 152 -5.33 5.39 -16.72
CA PRO A 152 -4.26 4.58 -17.29
C PRO A 152 -4.13 3.27 -16.51
N ALA A 153 -4.10 2.16 -17.23
CA ALA A 153 -3.97 0.82 -16.66
C ALA A 153 -2.63 0.21 -17.05
N MET A 154 -2.05 -0.58 -16.14
CA MET A 154 -0.89 -1.42 -16.46
C MET A 154 -1.32 -2.47 -17.48
N ASP A 155 -0.48 -2.74 -18.47
CA ASP A 155 -0.68 -3.86 -19.39
C ASP A 155 -0.34 -5.18 -18.68
N TYR A 156 -1.34 -5.83 -18.14
CA TYR A 156 -1.19 -7.11 -17.43
C TYR A 156 -0.87 -8.27 -18.38
N ASP A 157 -1.29 -8.22 -19.65
CA ASP A 157 -0.93 -9.22 -20.64
C ASP A 157 0.57 -9.15 -20.95
N GLU A 158 1.11 -7.94 -21.09
CA GLU A 158 2.55 -7.72 -21.23
C GLU A 158 3.33 -8.20 -20.00
N LEU A 159 2.85 -7.87 -18.79
CA LEU A 159 3.47 -8.28 -17.52
C LEU A 159 3.49 -9.80 -17.40
N ILE A 160 2.33 -10.45 -17.49
CA ILE A 160 2.17 -11.91 -17.35
C ILE A 160 2.96 -12.63 -18.44
N GLY A 161 2.82 -12.17 -19.69
CA GLY A 161 3.53 -12.76 -20.83
C GLY A 161 5.05 -12.66 -20.68
N THR A 162 5.56 -11.54 -20.16
CA THR A 162 6.99 -11.35 -19.91
C THR A 162 7.49 -12.25 -18.79
N MET A 163 6.74 -12.37 -17.69
CA MET A 163 7.06 -13.27 -16.59
C MET A 163 7.05 -14.74 -17.02
N CYS A 164 6.05 -15.17 -17.77
CA CYS A 164 5.95 -16.55 -18.29
C CYS A 164 7.10 -16.88 -19.25
N ARG A 165 7.44 -15.96 -20.16
CA ARG A 165 8.59 -16.17 -21.07
C ARG A 165 9.92 -16.20 -20.33
N GLY A 166 10.04 -15.40 -19.27
CA GLY A 166 11.27 -15.30 -18.47
C GLY A 166 11.48 -16.44 -17.47
N LEU A 167 10.43 -17.21 -17.18
CA LEU A 167 10.45 -18.37 -16.26
C LEU A 167 9.92 -19.64 -16.97
N PRO A 168 10.60 -20.15 -18.00
CA PRO A 168 10.08 -21.26 -18.82
C PRO A 168 9.92 -22.57 -18.04
N ASN A 169 10.56 -22.71 -16.90
CA ASN A 169 10.47 -23.87 -16.00
C ASN A 169 9.27 -23.78 -15.03
N ALA A 170 8.57 -22.67 -14.98
CA ALA A 170 7.41 -22.48 -14.13
C ALA A 170 6.10 -22.70 -14.91
N ARG A 171 5.17 -23.43 -14.30
CA ARG A 171 3.79 -23.53 -14.80
C ARG A 171 2.99 -22.34 -14.27
N TYR A 172 2.41 -21.55 -15.17
CA TYR A 172 1.55 -20.44 -14.79
C TYR A 172 0.18 -20.93 -14.30
N ILE A 173 -0.29 -20.33 -13.20
CA ILE A 173 -1.64 -20.53 -12.66
C ILE A 173 -2.31 -19.15 -12.67
N ASP A 174 -3.37 -19.03 -13.46
CA ASP A 174 -4.12 -17.78 -13.58
C ASP A 174 -5.03 -17.58 -12.36
N LEU A 175 -4.95 -16.39 -11.76
CA LEU A 175 -5.78 -15.97 -10.64
C LEU A 175 -6.68 -14.76 -10.97
N THR A 176 -6.64 -14.27 -12.20
CA THR A 176 -7.34 -13.02 -12.58
C THR A 176 -8.84 -13.08 -12.36
N ASP A 177 -9.45 -14.22 -12.68
CA ASP A 177 -10.91 -14.44 -12.55
C ASP A 177 -11.33 -14.87 -11.14
N THR A 178 -10.40 -15.12 -10.23
CA THR A 178 -10.70 -15.53 -8.85
C THR A 178 -10.96 -14.38 -7.91
N LEU A 179 -10.66 -13.15 -8.35
CA LEU A 179 -10.80 -11.93 -7.60
C LEU A 179 -11.66 -10.90 -8.35
N SER A 180 -12.07 -9.86 -7.66
CA SER A 180 -12.80 -8.73 -8.22
C SER A 180 -12.41 -7.45 -7.47
N LYS A 181 -12.90 -6.28 -7.90
CA LYS A 181 -12.70 -5.01 -7.17
C LYS A 181 -13.15 -5.11 -5.69
N ASP A 182 -14.19 -5.89 -5.41
CA ASP A 182 -14.76 -6.03 -4.07
C ASP A 182 -13.97 -7.00 -3.17
N SER A 183 -13.03 -7.72 -3.76
CA SER A 183 -12.11 -8.61 -3.04
C SER A 183 -11.03 -7.86 -2.25
N PHE A 184 -10.92 -6.55 -2.43
CA PHE A 184 -9.91 -5.73 -1.75
C PHE A 184 -10.54 -4.84 -0.68
N TYR A 185 -9.72 -4.45 0.32
CA TYR A 185 -10.11 -3.38 1.23
C TYR A 185 -10.17 -2.05 0.48
N ARG A 186 -11.17 -1.23 0.75
CA ARG A 186 -11.36 0.05 0.03
C ARG A 186 -10.18 1.00 0.18
N THR A 187 -9.53 0.97 1.32
CA THR A 187 -8.48 1.92 1.71
C THR A 187 -7.09 1.29 1.82
N ASP A 188 -6.93 0.02 1.35
CA ASP A 188 -5.68 -0.74 1.46
C ASP A 188 -5.38 -1.47 0.14
N PRO A 189 -4.11 -1.73 -0.22
CA PRO A 189 -3.76 -2.53 -1.40
C PRO A 189 -4.11 -4.02 -1.27
N HIS A 190 -4.25 -4.54 -0.07
CA HIS A 190 -4.39 -5.98 0.15
C HIS A 190 -5.80 -6.50 -0.11
N CYS A 191 -5.86 -7.76 -0.52
CA CYS A 191 -7.11 -8.51 -0.60
C CYS A 191 -7.64 -8.80 0.82
N LYS A 192 -8.96 -8.88 0.93
CA LYS A 192 -9.63 -9.42 2.11
C LYS A 192 -9.38 -10.93 2.16
N GLN A 193 -9.06 -11.45 3.34
CA GLN A 193 -8.76 -12.88 3.49
C GLN A 193 -9.95 -13.75 3.03
N GLU A 194 -11.17 -13.36 3.40
CA GLU A 194 -12.39 -14.07 3.03
C GLU A 194 -12.65 -14.12 1.53
N SER A 195 -12.08 -13.17 0.77
CA SER A 195 -12.20 -13.14 -0.69
C SER A 195 -11.10 -13.94 -1.41
N PHE A 196 -10.08 -14.43 -0.68
CA PHE A 196 -8.94 -15.12 -1.27
C PHE A 196 -9.11 -16.66 -1.34
N VAL A 197 -10.23 -17.19 -0.83
CA VAL A 197 -10.49 -18.65 -0.79
C VAL A 197 -10.48 -19.27 -2.19
N GLU A 198 -11.13 -18.61 -3.17
CA GLU A 198 -11.17 -19.11 -4.55
C GLU A 198 -9.78 -19.07 -5.21
N SER A 199 -8.98 -18.06 -4.92
CA SER A 199 -7.58 -18.00 -5.38
C SER A 199 -6.74 -19.14 -4.78
N ALA A 200 -6.92 -19.43 -3.49
CA ALA A 200 -6.24 -20.54 -2.82
C ALA A 200 -6.64 -21.89 -3.43
N ARG A 201 -7.93 -22.05 -3.76
CA ARG A 201 -8.43 -23.26 -4.46
C ARG A 201 -7.81 -23.39 -5.85
N ALA A 202 -7.79 -22.30 -6.63
CA ALA A 202 -7.19 -22.30 -7.96
C ALA A 202 -5.69 -22.64 -7.92
N LEU A 203 -4.97 -22.15 -6.91
CA LEU A 203 -3.58 -22.53 -6.67
C LEU A 203 -3.44 -24.02 -6.36
N ALA A 204 -4.23 -24.56 -5.43
CA ALA A 204 -4.17 -25.97 -5.06
C ALA A 204 -4.43 -26.88 -6.25
N VAL A 205 -5.51 -26.62 -7.01
CA VAL A 205 -5.85 -27.34 -8.25
C VAL A 205 -4.71 -27.25 -9.27
N GLY A 206 -4.20 -26.04 -9.50
CA GLY A 206 -3.10 -25.79 -10.43
C GLY A 206 -1.82 -26.53 -10.07
N MET A 207 -1.55 -26.71 -8.78
CA MET A 207 -0.40 -27.47 -8.26
C MET A 207 -0.66 -28.97 -8.21
N GLY A 208 -1.89 -29.43 -8.44
CA GLY A 208 -2.29 -30.84 -8.37
C GLY A 208 -2.41 -31.34 -6.93
N ALA A 209 -2.72 -30.45 -5.99
CA ALA A 209 -3.09 -30.83 -4.64
C ALA A 209 -4.55 -31.32 -4.61
N ASP A 210 -4.85 -32.20 -3.64
CA ASP A 210 -6.21 -32.70 -3.44
C ASP A 210 -7.15 -31.56 -3.01
N GLU A 211 -8.33 -31.47 -3.64
CA GLU A 211 -9.18 -30.25 -3.62
C GLU A 211 -10.04 -30.11 -2.39
N ASP A 212 -9.80 -30.82 -1.31
CA ASP A 212 -10.68 -30.76 -0.15
C ASP A 212 -10.57 -29.44 0.65
N PHE A 213 -10.95 -28.34 -0.03
CA PHE A 213 -11.30 -27.06 0.61
C PHE A 213 -12.77 -27.05 1.07
N SER A 214 -13.38 -28.22 1.28
CA SER A 214 -14.80 -28.38 1.66
C SER A 214 -15.08 -28.00 3.11
N GLY A 215 -14.03 -27.67 3.89
CA GLY A 215 -14.19 -27.20 5.25
C GLY A 215 -14.98 -25.91 5.32
N GLU A 216 -15.99 -25.87 6.19
CA GLU A 216 -16.64 -24.61 6.53
C GLU A 216 -15.66 -23.71 7.28
N PHE A 217 -15.66 -22.43 6.88
CA PHE A 217 -14.88 -21.40 7.57
C PHE A 217 -15.81 -20.57 8.46
N GLU A 218 -15.35 -20.30 9.65
CA GLU A 218 -15.95 -19.30 10.54
C GLU A 218 -15.33 -17.94 10.26
N ARG A 219 -16.17 -16.91 10.08
CA ARG A 219 -15.72 -15.54 9.85
C ARG A 219 -15.65 -14.80 11.18
N MET A 220 -14.47 -14.35 11.52
CA MET A 220 -14.16 -13.60 12.74
C MET A 220 -13.82 -12.16 12.40
N THR A 221 -14.21 -11.21 13.26
CA THR A 221 -13.86 -9.80 13.11
C THR A 221 -12.67 -9.46 14.02
N ALA A 222 -11.53 -9.14 13.41
CA ALA A 222 -10.34 -8.69 14.13
C ALA A 222 -10.44 -7.21 14.53
N LEU A 223 -10.93 -6.35 13.61
CA LEU A 223 -11.11 -4.92 13.86
C LEU A 223 -12.47 -4.46 13.32
N THR A 224 -13.22 -3.76 14.14
CA THR A 224 -14.49 -3.13 13.72
C THR A 224 -14.29 -1.80 13.00
N THR A 225 -13.11 -1.21 13.15
CA THR A 225 -12.73 0.07 12.53
C THR A 225 -11.35 -0.09 11.91
N PHE A 226 -11.32 -0.27 10.60
CA PHE A 226 -10.10 -0.48 9.83
C PHE A 226 -9.92 0.60 8.79
N TYR A 227 -8.73 1.18 8.78
CA TYR A 227 -8.23 2.08 7.74
C TYR A 227 -6.93 1.50 7.19
N GLY A 228 -6.84 1.35 5.88
CA GLY A 228 -5.67 0.84 5.21
C GLY A 228 -4.60 1.90 4.93
N ALA A 229 -3.47 1.46 4.39
CA ALA A 229 -2.32 2.33 4.12
C ALA A 229 -2.63 3.48 3.15
N TYR A 230 -3.51 3.27 2.19
CA TYR A 230 -3.89 4.30 1.22
C TYR A 230 -4.74 5.41 1.84
N TYR A 231 -5.49 5.12 2.91
CA TYR A 231 -6.25 6.13 3.64
C TYR A 231 -5.34 7.26 4.15
N GLY A 232 -4.29 6.87 4.88
CA GLY A 232 -3.33 7.84 5.40
C GLY A 232 -2.59 8.59 4.30
N GLN A 233 -2.27 7.93 3.19
CA GLN A 233 -1.54 8.55 2.08
C GLN A 233 -2.40 9.54 1.30
N LEU A 234 -3.65 9.21 1.01
CA LEU A 234 -4.58 10.09 0.27
C LEU A 234 -5.18 11.17 1.16
N ALA A 235 -5.34 10.89 2.46
CA ALA A 235 -5.87 11.81 3.47
C ALA A 235 -7.27 12.37 3.14
N LEU A 236 -8.11 11.63 2.43
CA LEU A 236 -9.51 11.98 2.19
C LEU A 236 -10.43 11.26 3.19
N PRO A 237 -11.54 11.88 3.61
CA PRO A 237 -12.49 11.27 4.51
C PRO A 237 -13.24 10.13 3.80
N ILE A 238 -12.91 8.89 4.16
CA ILE A 238 -13.57 7.67 3.70
C ILE A 238 -14.03 6.93 4.96
N ALA A 239 -15.21 6.31 4.90
CA ALA A 239 -15.72 5.53 6.01
C ALA A 239 -14.82 4.32 6.29
N ALA A 240 -14.62 4.03 7.57
CA ALA A 240 -13.95 2.82 8.00
C ALA A 240 -14.64 1.56 7.48
N GLU A 241 -13.90 0.50 7.36
CA GLU A 241 -14.41 -0.84 7.07
C GLU A 241 -14.03 -1.82 8.19
N LYS A 242 -14.51 -3.05 8.13
CA LYS A 242 -14.10 -4.09 9.06
C LYS A 242 -12.91 -4.84 8.51
N LEU A 243 -12.06 -5.33 9.41
CA LEU A 243 -11.05 -6.31 9.06
C LEU A 243 -11.51 -7.64 9.66
N ASP A 244 -11.91 -8.53 8.75
CA ASP A 244 -12.35 -9.86 9.11
C ASP A 244 -11.30 -10.90 8.67
N TYR A 245 -11.31 -12.06 9.29
CA TYR A 245 -10.50 -13.21 8.88
C TYR A 245 -11.31 -14.49 9.00
N LEU A 246 -10.86 -15.50 8.28
CA LEU A 246 -11.44 -16.84 8.31
C LEU A 246 -10.64 -17.74 9.22
N THR A 247 -11.31 -18.59 9.97
CA THR A 247 -10.71 -19.65 10.75
C THR A 247 -11.49 -20.94 10.65
N ASN A 248 -10.89 -22.04 11.04
CA ASN A 248 -11.51 -23.34 11.25
C ASN A 248 -10.59 -24.20 12.13
N ALA A 249 -11.07 -25.39 12.52
CA ALA A 249 -10.33 -26.30 13.40
C ALA A 249 -8.93 -26.69 12.87
N ALA A 250 -8.68 -26.66 11.58
CA ALA A 250 -7.36 -26.93 11.00
C ALA A 250 -6.45 -25.69 11.11
N LEU A 251 -6.98 -24.50 10.79
CA LEU A 251 -6.24 -23.23 10.90
C LEU A 251 -5.89 -22.90 12.35
N ASP A 252 -6.76 -23.22 13.30
CA ASP A 252 -6.53 -22.99 14.73
C ASP A 252 -5.37 -23.84 15.29
N GLN A 253 -4.99 -24.91 14.60
CA GLN A 253 -3.83 -25.73 14.95
C GLN A 253 -2.52 -25.24 14.32
N CYS A 254 -2.59 -24.27 13.39
CA CYS A 254 -1.40 -23.72 12.76
C CYS A 254 -0.63 -22.81 13.74
N VAL A 255 0.67 -22.98 13.79
CA VAL A 255 1.56 -22.13 14.57
C VAL A 255 2.24 -21.14 13.65
N THR A 256 2.12 -19.86 13.96
CA THR A 256 2.84 -18.80 13.26
C THR A 256 4.10 -18.46 14.04
N TRP A 257 5.24 -18.51 13.40
CA TRP A 257 6.54 -18.16 13.98
C TRP A 257 7.04 -16.84 13.38
N ASN A 258 7.31 -15.86 14.21
CA ASN A 258 7.91 -14.62 13.78
C ASN A 258 9.44 -14.73 13.89
N LEU A 259 10.12 -14.84 12.75
CA LEU A 259 11.57 -15.01 12.69
C LEU A 259 12.37 -13.79 13.16
N GLU A 260 11.77 -12.60 13.21
CA GLU A 260 12.44 -11.38 13.68
C GLU A 260 12.38 -11.23 15.20
N THR A 261 11.33 -11.73 15.82
CA THR A 261 11.09 -11.57 17.28
C THR A 261 11.29 -12.86 18.07
N ASP A 262 11.56 -14.00 17.40
CA ASP A 262 11.65 -15.33 18.01
C ASP A 262 10.42 -15.74 18.85
N VAL A 263 9.21 -15.23 18.50
CA VAL A 263 7.96 -15.48 19.23
C VAL A 263 6.91 -16.07 18.30
#